data_5dd0b4671792fcdcf7a9b7ca44fe9f6e
#
_entry.id   5dd0b4671792fcdcf7a9b7ca44fe9f6e
#
_cell.length_a   1.000
_cell.length_b   1.000
_cell.length_c   1.000
_cell.angle_alpha   90.00
_cell.angle_beta   90.00
_cell.angle_gamma   90.00
#
_symmetry.space_group_name_H-M   'P 1'
#
loop_
_entity.id
_entity.type
_entity.pdbx_description
1 polymer ?
#
loop_
_entity_poly.entity_id
_entity_poly.type
_entity_poly.pdbx_seq_one_letter_code
_entity_poly.pdbx_strand_id
1 'polypeptide(L)'
;MKQKKEPIVKDERTMLLDGKIAGELVLGMTCFIALSAFVKSSILDLDLVAYLPEIFLLIAMGTYALLRRISSGIDIRDMLEKDSWLSRLGSGLFFAVLVTAMDMIGKREAMSFILSPKYLVKILLEILVFAILTDLLEKPLALINRKKQKKIEAELED
;
A
#
# COMPACT_ATOMS: atom_id res chain seq x y z
N MET A 1 -18.79 -31.53 39.41
CA MET A 1 -19.71 -30.93 38.39
C MET A 1 -18.88 -30.06 37.45
N LYS A 2 -18.70 -30.50 36.17
CA LYS A 2 -18.03 -29.66 35.15
C LYS A 2 -19.06 -28.71 34.61
N GLN A 3 -18.90 -27.40 34.88
CA GLN A 3 -19.70 -26.37 34.24
C GLN A 3 -19.41 -26.41 32.73
N LYS A 4 -20.43 -26.75 31.96
CA LYS A 4 -20.43 -26.67 30.49
C LYS A 4 -20.39 -25.16 30.17
N LYS A 5 -19.22 -24.67 29.72
CA LYS A 5 -19.12 -23.28 29.22
C LYS A 5 -20.04 -23.18 27.99
N GLU A 6 -21.08 -22.40 28.11
CA GLU A 6 -21.92 -22.04 26.97
C GLU A 6 -21.06 -21.31 25.94
N PRO A 7 -21.20 -21.61 24.65
CA PRO A 7 -20.48 -20.88 23.60
C PRO A 7 -20.96 -19.42 23.65
N ILE A 8 -20.01 -18.51 23.84
CA ILE A 8 -20.28 -17.06 23.74
C ILE A 8 -20.68 -16.81 22.29
N VAL A 9 -21.98 -16.62 22.05
CA VAL A 9 -22.49 -16.16 20.76
C VAL A 9 -22.01 -14.71 20.61
N LYS A 10 -20.94 -14.50 19.80
CA LYS A 10 -20.50 -13.16 19.46
C LYS A 10 -21.59 -12.50 18.64
N ASP A 11 -22.16 -11.43 19.17
CA ASP A 11 -23.13 -10.60 18.47
C ASP A 11 -22.46 -10.05 17.18
N GLU A 12 -23.16 -10.17 16.05
CA GLU A 12 -22.71 -9.73 14.74
C GLU A 12 -22.26 -8.26 14.75
N ARG A 13 -22.97 -7.43 15.52
CA ARG A 13 -22.62 -6.04 15.77
C ARG A 13 -21.27 -5.88 16.45
N THR A 14 -20.95 -6.72 17.41
CA THR A 14 -19.65 -6.71 18.11
C THR A 14 -18.53 -7.10 17.18
N MET A 15 -18.75 -8.10 16.31
CA MET A 15 -17.76 -8.51 15.31
C MET A 15 -17.46 -7.40 14.29
N LEU A 16 -18.47 -6.67 13.84
CA LEU A 16 -18.29 -5.53 12.93
C LEU A 16 -17.53 -4.39 13.59
N LEU A 17 -17.82 -4.08 14.86
CA LEU A 17 -17.10 -3.05 15.61
C LEU A 17 -15.65 -3.45 15.86
N ASP A 18 -15.39 -4.70 16.28
CA ASP A 18 -14.02 -5.22 16.46
C ASP A 18 -13.23 -5.15 15.15
N GLY A 19 -13.86 -5.49 14.03
CA GLY A 19 -13.25 -5.38 12.70
C GLY A 19 -12.90 -3.94 12.31
N LYS A 20 -13.78 -2.98 12.64
CA LYS A 20 -13.54 -1.55 12.41
C LYS A 20 -12.38 -1.04 13.26
N ILE A 21 -12.39 -1.34 14.56
CA ILE A 21 -11.31 -0.96 15.49
C ILE A 21 -9.98 -1.54 15.04
N ALA A 22 -9.95 -2.82 14.65
CA ALA A 22 -8.75 -3.45 14.12
C ALA A 22 -8.25 -2.76 12.84
N GLY A 23 -9.16 -2.36 11.94
CA GLY A 23 -8.81 -1.61 10.73
C GLY A 23 -8.21 -0.24 11.02
N GLU A 24 -8.80 0.51 11.94
CA GLU A 24 -8.30 1.82 12.40
C GLU A 24 -6.91 1.69 13.05
N LEU A 25 -6.70 0.65 13.85
CA LEU A 25 -5.42 0.36 14.50
C LEU A 25 -4.34 0.02 13.47
N VAL A 26 -4.65 -0.83 12.49
CA VAL A 26 -3.72 -1.18 11.40
C VAL A 26 -3.35 0.06 10.60
N LEU A 27 -4.33 0.91 10.27
CA LEU A 27 -4.08 2.17 9.57
C LEU A 27 -3.16 3.08 10.38
N GLY A 28 -3.44 3.26 11.68
CA GLY A 28 -2.61 4.08 12.57
C GLY A 28 -1.17 3.56 12.67
N MET A 29 -0.98 2.24 12.80
CA MET A 29 0.34 1.62 12.80
C MET A 29 1.07 1.82 11.47
N THR A 30 0.36 1.66 10.34
CA THR A 30 0.94 1.87 9.00
C THR A 30 1.42 3.31 8.83
N CYS A 31 0.59 4.29 9.24
CA CYS A 31 0.97 5.71 9.22
C CYS A 31 2.17 5.99 10.13
N PHE A 32 2.23 5.39 11.31
CA PHE A 32 3.35 5.57 12.24
C PHE A 32 4.66 5.00 11.69
N ILE A 33 4.62 3.81 11.08
CA ILE A 33 5.80 3.19 10.46
C ILE A 33 6.28 4.02 9.27
N ALA A 34 5.36 4.50 8.42
CA ALA A 34 5.70 5.37 7.30
C ALA A 34 6.32 6.70 7.77
N LEU A 35 5.76 7.30 8.82
CA LEU A 35 6.30 8.52 9.44
C LEU A 35 7.68 8.27 10.05
N SER A 36 7.90 7.13 10.72
CA SER A 36 9.20 6.74 11.26
C SER A 36 10.26 6.63 10.16
N ALA A 37 9.94 5.93 9.06
CA ALA A 37 10.83 5.83 7.91
C ALA A 37 11.14 7.21 7.31
N PHE A 38 10.12 8.07 7.19
CA PHE A 38 10.29 9.45 6.72
C PHE A 38 11.23 10.27 7.62
N VAL A 39 11.01 10.26 8.93
CA VAL A 39 11.86 10.98 9.88
C VAL A 39 13.31 10.49 9.81
N LYS A 40 13.52 9.17 9.77
CA LYS A 40 14.85 8.57 9.68
C LYS A 40 15.56 8.94 8.37
N SER A 41 14.86 8.90 7.24
CA SER A 41 15.46 9.15 5.93
C SER A 41 15.65 10.64 5.64
N SER A 42 14.69 11.49 6.02
CA SER A 42 14.65 12.89 5.57
C SER A 42 15.05 13.90 6.63
N ILE A 43 14.80 13.62 7.92
CA ILE A 43 15.11 14.56 9.00
C ILE A 43 16.44 14.21 9.66
N LEU A 44 16.66 12.92 9.91
CA LEU A 44 17.88 12.44 10.57
C LEU A 44 18.99 12.08 9.59
N ASP A 45 18.71 12.07 8.29
CA ASP A 45 19.65 11.74 7.19
C ASP A 45 20.41 10.42 7.45
N LEU A 46 19.68 9.41 7.95
CA LEU A 46 20.28 8.11 8.26
C LEU A 46 20.41 7.27 6.98
N ASP A 47 21.40 6.38 6.98
CA ASP A 47 21.59 5.42 5.90
C ASP A 47 20.36 4.53 5.69
N LEU A 48 20.16 4.05 4.45
CA LEU A 48 19.06 3.18 4.05
C LEU A 48 18.88 1.99 5.01
N VAL A 49 19.96 1.42 5.51
CA VAL A 49 19.94 0.27 6.42
C VAL A 49 19.17 0.56 7.71
N ALA A 50 19.16 1.82 8.17
CA ALA A 50 18.51 2.21 9.43
C ALA A 50 16.97 2.24 9.34
N TYR A 51 16.39 2.40 8.15
CA TYR A 51 14.93 2.41 7.94
C TYR A 51 14.45 1.32 6.96
N LEU A 52 15.35 0.47 6.51
CA LEU A 52 15.04 -0.68 5.66
C LEU A 52 14.02 -1.64 6.30
N PRO A 53 14.05 -1.91 7.63
CA PRO A 53 13.03 -2.72 8.28
C PRO A 53 11.61 -2.14 8.15
N GLU A 54 11.46 -0.82 8.28
CA GLU A 54 10.17 -0.15 8.11
C GLU A 54 9.65 -0.29 6.67
N ILE A 55 10.52 -0.15 5.67
CA ILE A 55 10.17 -0.34 4.27
C ILE A 55 9.70 -1.77 4.02
N PHE A 56 10.46 -2.76 4.50
CA PHE A 56 10.06 -4.17 4.36
C PHE A 56 8.74 -4.47 5.04
N LEU A 57 8.52 -3.91 6.23
CA LEU A 57 7.27 -4.12 6.96
C LEU A 57 6.07 -3.53 6.21
N LEU A 58 6.19 -2.32 5.65
CA LEU A 58 5.14 -1.69 4.84
C LEU A 58 4.82 -2.53 3.59
N ILE A 59 5.84 -3.00 2.87
CA ILE A 59 5.66 -3.87 1.70
C ILE A 59 5.00 -5.19 2.10
N ALA A 60 5.46 -5.82 3.17
CA ALA A 60 4.90 -7.08 3.65
C ALA A 60 3.44 -6.95 4.08
N MET A 61 3.09 -5.88 4.80
CA MET A 61 1.70 -5.60 5.21
C MET A 61 0.79 -5.38 4.01
N GLY A 62 1.21 -4.57 3.03
CA GLY A 62 0.45 -4.33 1.80
C GLY A 62 0.25 -5.61 0.99
N THR A 63 1.31 -6.38 0.79
CA THR A 63 1.28 -7.66 0.07
C THR A 63 0.37 -8.66 0.78
N TYR A 64 0.49 -8.81 2.09
CA TYR A 64 -0.36 -9.69 2.89
C TYR A 64 -1.84 -9.30 2.79
N ALA A 65 -2.15 -8.00 2.91
CA ALA A 65 -3.52 -7.51 2.82
C ALA A 65 -4.16 -7.83 1.45
N LEU A 66 -3.42 -7.63 0.35
CA LEU A 66 -3.88 -7.96 -1.00
C LEU A 66 -4.10 -9.47 -1.18
N LEU A 67 -3.12 -10.28 -0.81
CA LEU A 67 -3.23 -11.73 -0.91
C LEU A 67 -4.37 -12.28 -0.05
N ARG A 68 -4.58 -11.71 1.14
CA ARG A 68 -5.67 -12.12 2.02
C ARG A 68 -7.04 -11.78 1.44
N ARG A 69 -7.20 -10.60 0.82
CA ARG A 69 -8.44 -10.23 0.11
C ARG A 69 -8.75 -11.22 -1.00
N ILE A 70 -7.78 -11.50 -1.87
CA ILE A 70 -7.95 -12.47 -2.96
C ILE A 70 -8.30 -13.86 -2.40
N SER A 71 -7.60 -14.32 -1.37
CA SER A 71 -7.85 -15.65 -0.78
C SER A 71 -9.23 -15.77 -0.14
N SER A 72 -9.76 -14.66 0.39
CA SER A 72 -11.12 -14.58 0.97
C SER A 72 -12.21 -14.44 -0.10
N GLY A 73 -11.88 -14.46 -1.39
CA GLY A 73 -12.84 -14.35 -2.49
C GLY A 73 -13.32 -12.93 -2.77
N ILE A 74 -12.73 -11.92 -2.12
CA ILE A 74 -13.06 -10.52 -2.38
C ILE A 74 -12.52 -10.16 -3.75
N ASP A 75 -13.41 -9.69 -4.63
CA ASP A 75 -13.01 -9.22 -5.95
C ASP A 75 -12.26 -7.89 -5.85
N ILE A 76 -11.06 -7.86 -6.39
CA ILE A 76 -10.22 -6.65 -6.40
C ILE A 76 -10.14 -6.01 -7.78
N ARG A 77 -11.00 -6.42 -8.75
CA ARG A 77 -11.03 -5.83 -10.10
C ARG A 77 -11.22 -4.33 -10.05
N ASP A 78 -12.14 -3.84 -9.22
CA ASP A 78 -12.39 -2.41 -9.07
C ASP A 78 -11.17 -1.61 -8.61
N MET A 79 -10.26 -2.26 -7.89
CA MET A 79 -8.99 -1.64 -7.43
C MET A 79 -7.92 -1.67 -8.52
N LEU A 80 -7.92 -2.71 -9.38
CA LEU A 80 -6.86 -2.96 -10.37
C LEU A 80 -7.24 -2.49 -11.78
N GLU A 81 -8.53 -2.57 -12.18
CA GLU A 81 -8.98 -2.28 -13.54
C GLU A 81 -9.46 -0.83 -13.73
N LYS A 82 -9.70 -0.10 -12.65
CA LYS A 82 -10.18 1.29 -12.71
C LYS A 82 -9.09 2.29 -13.07
N ASP A 83 -7.83 1.85 -13.07
CA ASP A 83 -6.70 2.72 -13.34
C ASP A 83 -6.45 2.85 -14.85
N SER A 84 -7.05 3.90 -15.41
CA SER A 84 -6.58 4.42 -16.70
C SER A 84 -5.10 4.83 -16.56
N TRP A 85 -4.33 4.78 -17.66
CA TRP A 85 -2.94 5.22 -17.65
C TRP A 85 -2.76 6.65 -17.09
N LEU A 86 -3.81 7.49 -17.23
CA LEU A 86 -3.87 8.84 -16.67
C LEU A 86 -3.87 8.83 -15.13
N SER A 87 -4.58 7.89 -14.51
CA SER A 87 -4.59 7.68 -13.06
C SER A 87 -3.20 7.26 -12.56
N ARG A 88 -2.52 6.39 -13.30
CA ARG A 88 -1.15 5.95 -12.98
C ARG A 88 -0.13 7.08 -13.06
N LEU A 89 -0.24 7.92 -14.08
CA LEU A 89 0.58 9.14 -14.17
C LEU A 89 0.27 10.11 -13.02
N GLY A 90 -1.00 10.26 -12.66
CA GLY A 90 -1.41 11.07 -11.51
C GLY A 90 -0.82 10.56 -10.20
N SER A 91 -0.87 9.25 -9.97
CA SER A 91 -0.26 8.61 -8.79
C SER A 91 1.26 8.73 -8.82
N GLY A 92 1.89 8.56 -9.98
CA GLY A 92 3.34 8.76 -10.15
C GLY A 92 3.76 10.21 -9.91
N LEU A 93 2.97 11.17 -10.38
CA LEU A 93 3.20 12.60 -10.12
C LEU A 93 3.06 12.91 -8.62
N PHE A 94 2.01 12.38 -7.97
CA PHE A 94 1.84 12.53 -6.52
C PHE A 94 3.03 11.96 -5.75
N PHE A 95 3.51 10.77 -6.14
CA PHE A 95 4.70 10.16 -5.55
C PHE A 95 5.95 11.03 -5.75
N ALA A 96 6.19 11.55 -6.96
CA ALA A 96 7.32 12.41 -7.26
C ALA A 96 7.25 13.74 -6.47
N VAL A 97 6.06 14.31 -6.28
CA VAL A 97 5.86 15.49 -5.41
C VAL A 97 6.22 15.18 -3.96
N LEU A 98 5.81 14.01 -3.44
CA LEU A 98 6.18 13.59 -2.10
C LEU A 98 7.70 13.44 -1.95
N VAL A 99 8.37 12.76 -2.89
CA VAL A 99 9.83 12.59 -2.88
C VAL A 99 10.53 13.94 -2.95
N THR A 100 10.05 14.86 -3.82
CA THR A 100 10.58 16.22 -3.92
C THR A 100 10.43 16.97 -2.59
N ALA A 101 9.27 16.89 -1.94
CA ALA A 101 9.05 17.49 -0.63
C ALA A 101 10.00 16.92 0.43
N MET A 102 10.25 15.60 0.38
CA MET A 102 11.22 14.94 1.26
C MET A 102 12.65 15.45 1.03
N ASP A 103 13.09 15.60 -0.23
CA ASP A 103 14.40 16.14 -0.58
C ASP A 103 14.55 17.60 -0.10
N MET A 104 13.49 18.40 -0.21
CA MET A 104 13.49 19.79 0.30
C MET A 104 13.67 19.85 1.82
N ILE A 105 12.95 19.01 2.56
CA ILE A 105 12.97 19.02 4.02
C ILE A 105 14.27 18.39 4.55
N GLY A 106 14.65 17.21 4.01
CA GLY A 106 15.77 16.44 4.50
C GLY A 106 17.11 17.00 4.09
N LYS A 107 17.30 17.24 2.79
CA LYS A 107 18.57 17.73 2.25
C LYS A 107 18.68 19.26 2.22
N ARG A 108 17.64 19.97 2.64
CA ARG A 108 17.53 21.43 2.56
C ARG A 108 17.90 21.97 1.17
N GLU A 109 17.50 21.25 0.14
CA GLU A 109 17.75 21.63 -1.25
C GLU A 109 17.09 22.96 -1.58
N ALA A 110 17.83 23.85 -2.20
CA ALA A 110 17.30 25.14 -2.61
C ALA A 110 16.27 24.95 -3.76
N MET A 111 15.23 25.79 -3.78
CA MET A 111 14.20 25.78 -4.83
C MET A 111 14.79 25.92 -6.24
N SER A 112 15.89 26.64 -6.39
CA SER A 112 16.64 26.80 -7.64
C SER A 112 17.23 25.47 -8.15
N PHE A 113 17.60 24.56 -7.25
CA PHE A 113 18.10 23.24 -7.60
C PHE A 113 16.97 22.33 -8.11
N ILE A 114 15.81 22.38 -7.47
CA ILE A 114 14.63 21.61 -7.86
C ILE A 114 14.12 21.99 -9.25
N LEU A 115 14.24 23.25 -9.63
CA LEU A 115 13.89 23.75 -10.97
C LEU A 115 15.01 23.50 -12.01
N SER A 116 16.13 22.89 -11.61
CA SER A 116 17.19 22.58 -12.54
C SER A 116 16.78 21.49 -13.56
N PRO A 117 17.28 21.53 -14.81
CA PRO A 117 16.97 20.52 -15.81
C PRO A 117 17.32 19.10 -15.36
N LYS A 118 18.37 18.94 -14.56
CA LYS A 118 18.78 17.62 -14.02
C LYS A 118 17.74 17.07 -13.04
N TYR A 119 17.17 17.92 -12.20
CA TYR A 119 16.15 17.53 -11.25
C TYR A 119 14.82 17.20 -11.94
N LEU A 120 14.45 17.95 -12.98
CA LEU A 120 13.28 17.64 -13.80
C LEU A 120 13.39 16.28 -14.47
N VAL A 121 14.58 15.91 -14.98
CA VAL A 121 14.82 14.56 -15.52
C VAL A 121 14.67 13.51 -14.42
N LYS A 122 15.16 13.75 -13.20
CA LYS A 122 14.96 12.87 -12.04
C LYS A 122 13.48 12.62 -11.78
N ILE A 123 12.66 13.69 -11.70
CA ILE A 123 11.20 13.59 -11.50
C ILE A 123 10.54 12.74 -12.60
N LEU A 124 10.88 12.98 -13.86
CA LEU A 124 10.34 12.18 -14.97
C LEU A 124 10.71 10.70 -14.86
N LEU A 125 11.94 10.40 -14.47
CA LEU A 125 12.38 9.02 -14.23
C LEU A 125 11.63 8.38 -13.06
N GLU A 126 11.39 9.10 -11.98
CA GLU A 126 10.64 8.62 -10.82
C GLU A 126 9.19 8.27 -11.21
N ILE A 127 8.52 9.13 -11.98
CA ILE A 127 7.16 8.87 -12.48
C ILE A 127 7.15 7.63 -13.37
N LEU A 128 8.12 7.49 -14.27
CA LEU A 128 8.20 6.37 -15.19
C LEU A 128 8.50 5.06 -14.46
N VAL A 129 9.44 5.06 -13.53
CA VAL A 129 9.78 3.89 -12.70
C VAL A 129 8.57 3.49 -11.86
N PHE A 130 7.87 4.45 -11.25
CA PHE A 130 6.66 4.19 -10.48
C PHE A 130 5.59 3.51 -11.35
N ALA A 131 5.32 4.04 -12.55
CA ALA A 131 4.34 3.48 -13.48
C ALA A 131 4.70 2.04 -13.91
N ILE A 132 5.98 1.78 -14.21
CA ILE A 132 6.45 0.43 -14.58
C ILE A 132 6.31 -0.53 -13.40
N LEU A 133 6.71 -0.14 -12.20
CA LEU A 133 6.60 -0.98 -11.00
C LEU A 133 5.14 -1.31 -10.67
N THR A 134 4.25 -0.33 -10.78
CA THR A 134 2.81 -0.53 -10.60
C THR A 134 2.29 -1.57 -11.59
N ASP A 135 2.61 -1.43 -12.87
CA ASP A 135 2.20 -2.37 -13.93
C ASP A 135 2.72 -3.80 -13.68
N LEU A 136 3.96 -3.91 -13.21
CA LEU A 136 4.60 -5.19 -12.89
C LEU A 136 3.95 -5.90 -11.70
N LEU A 137 3.40 -5.15 -10.75
CA LEU A 137 2.70 -5.69 -9.58
C LEU A 137 1.24 -5.99 -9.87
N GLU A 138 0.55 -5.11 -10.60
CA GLU A 138 -0.90 -5.25 -10.88
C GLU A 138 -1.21 -6.43 -11.80
N LYS A 139 -0.42 -6.66 -12.84
CA LYS A 139 -0.68 -7.74 -13.81
C LYS A 139 -0.74 -9.13 -13.18
N PRO A 140 0.23 -9.57 -12.35
CA PRO A 140 0.14 -10.85 -11.65
C PRO A 140 -1.03 -10.92 -10.69
N LEU A 141 -1.31 -9.84 -9.95
CA LEU A 141 -2.43 -9.80 -9.01
C LEU A 141 -3.77 -9.91 -9.72
N ALA A 142 -3.95 -9.22 -10.86
CA ALA A 142 -5.14 -9.32 -11.69
C ALA A 142 -5.35 -10.76 -12.22
N LEU A 143 -4.28 -11.41 -12.67
CA LEU A 143 -4.35 -12.81 -13.14
C LEU A 143 -4.76 -13.78 -12.02
N ILE A 144 -4.19 -13.63 -10.83
CA ILE A 144 -4.54 -14.46 -9.67
C ILE A 144 -6.00 -14.23 -9.27
N ASN A 145 -6.43 -12.96 -9.22
CA ASN A 145 -7.81 -12.59 -8.90
C ASN A 145 -8.80 -13.17 -9.92
N ARG A 146 -8.56 -13.02 -11.23
CA ARG A 146 -9.41 -13.56 -12.29
C ARG A 146 -9.54 -15.08 -12.22
N LYS A 147 -8.44 -15.80 -11.93
CA LYS A 147 -8.50 -17.27 -11.74
C LYS A 147 -9.36 -17.65 -10.53
N LYS A 148 -9.25 -16.90 -9.43
CA LYS A 148 -10.03 -17.16 -8.22
C LYS A 148 -11.51 -16.87 -8.45
N GLN A 149 -11.86 -15.76 -9.10
CA GLN A 149 -13.25 -15.39 -9.38
C GLN A 149 -13.92 -16.41 -10.30
N LYS A 150 -13.27 -16.85 -11.38
CA LYS A 150 -13.79 -17.89 -12.25
C LYS A 150 -14.08 -19.20 -11.51
N LYS A 151 -13.25 -19.53 -10.50
CA LYS A 151 -13.48 -20.74 -9.69
C LYS A 151 -14.72 -20.57 -8.80
N ILE A 152 -14.90 -19.40 -8.19
CA ILE A 152 -16.07 -19.09 -7.36
C ILE A 152 -17.34 -19.07 -8.22
N GLU A 153 -17.30 -18.46 -9.40
CA GLU A 153 -18.43 -18.43 -10.34
C GLU A 153 -18.84 -19.86 -10.74
N ALA A 154 -17.90 -20.73 -11.08
CA ALA A 154 -18.18 -22.13 -11.41
C ALA A 154 -18.79 -22.93 -10.23
N GLU A 155 -18.34 -22.67 -8.99
CA GLU A 155 -18.89 -23.32 -7.79
C GLU A 155 -20.31 -22.83 -7.43
N LEU A 156 -20.78 -21.71 -7.99
CA LEU A 156 -22.12 -21.15 -7.76
C LEU A 156 -23.12 -21.59 -8.84
N GLU A 157 -22.64 -22.08 -10.01
CA GLU A 157 -23.47 -22.58 -11.10
C GLU A 157 -23.81 -24.07 -10.97
N ASP A 158 -23.12 -24.80 -10.10
CA ASP A 158 -23.40 -26.21 -9.75
C ASP A 158 -24.36 -26.30 -8.53
#